data_dca4b66c302ed71aefecad0fc32a3900
#
_entry.id   dca4b66c302ed71aefecad0fc32a3900
#
_cell.length_a   1.000
_cell.length_b   1.000
_cell.length_c   1.000
_cell.angle_alpha   90.00
_cell.angle_beta   90.00
_cell.angle_gamma   90.00
#
_symmetry.space_group_name_H-M   'P 1'
#
loop_
_entity.id
_entity.type
_entity.pdbx_description
1 polymer ?
#
loop_
_entity_poly.entity_id
_entity_poly.type
_entity_poly.pdbx_seq_one_letter_code
_entity_poly.pdbx_strand_id
1 'polypeptide(L)'
;MYIRFGERSEKTNDVTSHGVSDLLLRKLLGPVKWTYFYLYVIMDIFSRYVVGWMIAQAESAVLAERLIRESCAKQNIGRGQLTIHADRGSSMKSKPVALLLSDLGITKTHSRPHTSDDNPYSEAQFKTLKYRPDFPERFGCIEDSRSFCQDFFPWYNKEHRHTGIGLLTPEALHYGFAKDIQIARGEILSAAYELHPERFVNKVPVPPSVPEAAWINKPKLIPVSEGKIH
;
A
#
# COMPACT_ATOMS: atom_id res chain seq x y z
N MET A 1 6.22 -5.61 13.24
CA MET A 1 6.41 -4.17 13.39
C MET A 1 5.21 -3.48 12.77
N TYR A 2 4.47 -2.78 13.56
CA TYR A 2 3.16 -2.16 13.26
C TYR A 2 3.33 -0.87 12.52
N ILE A 3 2.46 -0.59 11.53
CA ILE A 3 2.46 0.74 10.96
C ILE A 3 1.09 1.13 10.42
N ARG A 4 0.61 2.26 10.91
CA ARG A 4 -0.60 2.93 10.49
C ARG A 4 -0.25 4.34 10.03
N PHE A 5 -0.60 4.69 8.78
CA PHE A 5 -0.72 6.08 8.38
C PHE A 5 -2.10 6.57 8.82
N GLY A 6 -2.15 7.70 9.55
CA GLY A 6 -3.37 8.44 9.78
C GLY A 6 -4.26 7.95 10.93
N GLU A 7 -3.90 8.29 12.15
CA GLU A 7 -4.83 8.75 13.18
C GLU A 7 -4.17 9.91 13.93
N ARG A 8 -4.74 11.11 13.80
CA ARG A 8 -4.67 12.08 14.87
C ARG A 8 -5.60 11.58 15.96
N SER A 9 -5.09 10.79 16.90
CA SER A 9 -5.79 10.57 18.16
C SER A 9 -5.30 11.63 19.14
N GLU A 10 -6.22 12.42 19.63
CA GLU A 10 -6.02 13.17 20.87
C GLU A 10 -5.74 12.18 21.98
N LYS A 11 -4.56 12.38 22.62
CA LYS A 11 -4.18 11.92 23.97
C LYS A 11 -4.34 10.43 24.29
N THR A 12 -3.27 9.68 24.10
CA THR A 12 -2.66 8.84 25.14
C THR A 12 -1.22 8.53 24.74
N ASN A 13 -0.29 8.76 25.67
CA ASN A 13 1.11 8.35 25.57
C ASN A 13 1.15 6.83 25.46
N ASP A 14 1.43 6.29 24.29
CA ASP A 14 2.32 5.16 24.06
C ASP A 14 2.22 4.68 22.59
N VAL A 15 3.38 4.29 22.08
CA VAL A 15 3.61 3.64 20.79
C VAL A 15 3.67 4.59 19.60
N THR A 16 4.87 4.98 19.27
CA THR A 16 5.27 5.54 17.96
C THR A 16 4.87 4.59 16.83
N SER A 17 3.73 4.86 16.21
CA SER A 17 3.29 4.16 15.00
C SER A 17 4.11 4.65 13.80
N HIS A 18 5.07 3.83 13.37
CA HIS A 18 5.87 4.10 12.17
C HIS A 18 5.10 3.59 10.93
N GLY A 19 4.83 4.48 9.92
CA GLY A 19 4.27 4.10 8.62
C GLY A 19 5.19 3.14 7.82
N VAL A 20 4.70 2.00 7.22
CA VAL A 20 5.44 1.25 6.18
C VAL A 20 4.84 1.51 4.83
N SER A 21 5.64 2.04 3.95
CA SER A 21 5.30 2.15 2.54
C SER A 21 6.18 1.24 1.71
N ASP A 22 5.60 0.74 0.64
CA ASP A 22 6.31 -0.06 -0.35
C ASP A 22 6.63 0.81 -1.56
N LEU A 23 7.91 0.87 -1.93
CA LEU A 23 8.35 1.53 -3.15
C LEU A 23 8.58 0.50 -4.25
N LEU A 24 7.78 0.63 -5.28
CA LEU A 24 7.72 -0.25 -6.43
C LEU A 24 8.32 0.40 -7.66
N LEU A 25 9.05 -0.38 -8.43
CA LEU A 25 9.47 -0.03 -9.78
C LEU A 25 9.01 -1.10 -10.76
N ARG A 26 8.25 -0.67 -11.78
CA ARG A 26 7.74 -1.58 -12.81
C ARG A 26 8.00 -1.07 -14.21
N LYS A 27 8.22 -2.02 -15.12
CA LYS A 27 8.38 -1.75 -16.54
C LYS A 27 7.02 -1.88 -17.23
N LEU A 28 6.58 -0.82 -17.89
CA LEU A 28 5.47 -0.80 -18.82
C LEU A 28 6.04 -0.94 -20.24
N LEU A 29 5.40 -1.76 -21.09
CA LEU A 29 5.88 -1.98 -22.45
C LEU A 29 5.70 -0.72 -23.28
N GLY A 30 6.78 -0.27 -23.90
CA GLY A 30 6.80 0.86 -24.83
C GLY A 30 6.39 0.46 -26.25
N PRO A 31 6.44 1.40 -27.22
CA PRO A 31 5.86 1.22 -28.55
C PRO A 31 6.49 0.08 -29.37
N VAL A 32 7.79 -0.14 -29.22
CA VAL A 32 8.49 -1.19 -29.94
C VAL A 32 9.07 -2.23 -29.00
N LYS A 33 9.39 -3.40 -29.52
CA LYS A 33 10.00 -4.50 -28.75
C LYS A 33 11.27 -3.99 -28.03
N TRP A 34 11.42 -4.36 -26.75
CA TRP A 34 12.53 -3.99 -25.88
C TRP A 34 12.56 -2.52 -25.43
N THR A 35 11.52 -1.73 -25.70
CA THR A 35 11.35 -0.41 -25.09
C THR A 35 10.44 -0.47 -23.89
N TYR A 36 10.73 0.34 -22.85
CA TYR A 36 10.01 0.33 -21.60
C TYR A 36 9.88 1.74 -21.06
N PHE A 37 8.75 2.00 -20.38
CA PHE A 37 8.60 3.11 -19.45
C PHE A 37 8.66 2.56 -18.03
N TYR A 38 9.17 3.35 -17.10
CA TYR A 38 9.40 2.94 -15.71
C TYR A 38 8.40 3.62 -14.81
N LEU A 39 7.48 2.84 -14.25
CA LEU A 39 6.48 3.31 -13.29
C LEU A 39 7.03 3.09 -11.88
N TYR A 40 7.17 4.19 -11.14
CA TYR A 40 7.45 4.22 -9.71
C TYR A 40 6.16 4.42 -8.94
N VAL A 41 5.95 3.66 -7.87
CA VAL A 41 4.77 3.78 -7.02
C VAL A 41 5.19 3.68 -5.56
N ILE A 42 4.68 4.57 -4.71
CA ILE A 42 4.77 4.45 -3.26
C ILE A 42 3.37 4.17 -2.73
N MET A 43 3.22 3.07 -2.02
CA MET A 43 1.95 2.62 -1.49
C MET A 43 2.05 2.36 0.02
N ASP A 44 1.11 2.87 0.79
CA ASP A 44 0.92 2.47 2.19
C ASP A 44 0.38 1.03 2.24
N ILE A 45 1.14 0.14 2.86
CA ILE A 45 0.78 -1.29 2.87
C ILE A 45 -0.42 -1.61 3.75
N PHE A 46 -0.77 -0.76 4.72
CA PHE A 46 -1.93 -0.96 5.57
C PHE A 46 -3.22 -0.62 4.84
N SER A 47 -3.32 0.60 4.34
CA SER A 47 -4.51 1.10 3.64
C SER A 47 -4.57 0.72 2.18
N ARG A 48 -3.47 0.29 1.57
CA ARG A 48 -3.28 0.12 0.11
C ARG A 48 -3.29 1.44 -0.66
N TYR A 49 -3.29 2.58 0.02
CA TYR A 49 -3.35 3.89 -0.61
C TYR A 49 -2.05 4.21 -1.33
N VAL A 50 -2.15 4.56 -2.61
CA VAL A 50 -1.01 5.03 -3.40
C VAL A 50 -0.77 6.49 -3.08
N VAL A 51 0.27 6.77 -2.30
CA VAL A 51 0.62 8.12 -1.82
C VAL A 51 1.35 8.95 -2.88
N GLY A 52 2.05 8.28 -3.79
CA GLY A 52 2.78 8.92 -4.88
C GLY A 52 3.11 7.95 -6.00
N TRP A 53 3.17 8.48 -7.21
CA TRP A 53 3.61 7.75 -8.39
C TRP A 53 4.25 8.68 -9.42
N MET A 54 5.08 8.13 -10.29
CA MET A 54 5.64 8.82 -11.45
C MET A 54 6.02 7.84 -12.55
N ILE A 55 6.10 8.33 -13.79
CA ILE A 55 6.59 7.58 -14.94
C ILE A 55 7.80 8.27 -15.53
N ALA A 56 8.83 7.48 -15.85
CA ALA A 56 10.08 7.94 -16.43
C ALA A 56 10.51 7.07 -17.64
N GLN A 57 11.38 7.62 -18.48
CA GLN A 57 11.96 6.88 -19.60
C GLN A 57 13.09 5.94 -19.18
N ALA A 58 13.71 6.18 -18.04
CA ALA A 58 14.79 5.36 -17.51
C ALA A 58 14.69 5.21 -15.98
N GLU A 59 15.24 4.13 -15.47
CA GLU A 59 15.42 3.95 -14.02
C GLU A 59 16.49 4.92 -13.52
N SER A 60 16.15 5.66 -12.45
CA SER A 60 17.04 6.66 -11.86
C SER A 60 16.87 6.77 -10.36
N ALA A 61 17.99 6.79 -9.65
CA ALA A 61 18.03 7.02 -8.21
C ALA A 61 17.52 8.42 -7.82
N VAL A 62 17.82 9.42 -8.65
CA VAL A 62 17.37 10.82 -8.43
C VAL A 62 15.84 10.92 -8.50
N LEU A 63 15.22 10.17 -9.41
CA LEU A 63 13.76 10.14 -9.53
C LEU A 63 13.12 9.41 -8.33
N ALA A 64 13.72 8.32 -7.87
CA ALA A 64 13.25 7.63 -6.66
C ALA A 64 13.36 8.53 -5.42
N GLU A 65 14.49 9.23 -5.26
CA GLU A 65 14.71 10.21 -4.20
C GLU A 65 13.66 11.31 -4.22
N ARG A 66 13.42 11.90 -5.40
CA ARG A 66 12.43 12.95 -5.59
C ARG A 66 11.02 12.47 -5.20
N LEU A 67 10.60 11.29 -5.67
CA LEU A 67 9.29 10.75 -5.36
C LEU A 67 9.11 10.50 -3.85
N ILE A 68 10.13 9.96 -3.18
CA ILE A 68 10.11 9.75 -1.72
C ILE A 68 9.95 11.10 -1.00
N ARG A 69 10.76 12.09 -1.35
CA ARG A 69 10.72 13.43 -0.74
C ARG A 69 9.35 14.10 -0.90
N GLU A 70 8.82 14.11 -2.12
CA GLU A 70 7.51 14.69 -2.45
C GLU A 70 6.37 13.96 -1.72
N SER A 71 6.43 12.63 -1.63
CA SER A 71 5.42 11.83 -0.93
C SER A 71 5.46 12.07 0.58
N CYS A 72 6.64 12.14 1.20
CA CYS A 72 6.77 12.47 2.62
C CYS A 72 6.23 13.87 2.93
N ALA A 73 6.56 14.86 2.10
CA ALA A 73 6.06 16.22 2.27
C ALA A 73 4.53 16.28 2.13
N LYS A 74 3.96 15.63 1.10
CA LYS A 74 2.51 15.57 0.86
C LYS A 74 1.74 14.91 2.01
N GLN A 75 2.33 13.90 2.65
CA GLN A 75 1.70 13.15 3.74
C GLN A 75 2.07 13.69 5.13
N ASN A 76 2.82 14.81 5.21
CA ASN A 76 3.31 15.41 6.46
C ASN A 76 4.05 14.40 7.35
N ILE A 77 4.88 13.56 6.75
CA ILE A 77 5.67 12.55 7.46
C ILE A 77 6.83 13.23 8.19
N GLY A 78 6.82 13.14 9.50
CA GLY A 78 7.92 13.60 10.34
C GLY A 78 9.12 12.65 10.32
N ARG A 79 10.27 13.14 10.82
CA ARG A 79 11.48 12.33 10.93
C ARG A 79 11.25 11.10 11.82
N GLY A 80 11.69 9.94 11.37
CA GLY A 80 11.59 8.70 12.12
C GLY A 80 10.21 8.02 12.12
N GLN A 81 9.24 8.56 11.38
CA GLN A 81 7.87 8.04 11.35
C GLN A 81 7.58 7.06 10.21
N LEU A 82 8.54 6.79 9.33
CA LEU A 82 8.33 5.97 8.15
C LEU A 82 9.37 4.86 8.04
N THR A 83 8.91 3.68 7.63
CA THR A 83 9.76 2.61 7.11
C THR A 83 9.41 2.41 5.64
N ILE A 84 10.40 2.41 4.76
CA ILE A 84 10.21 2.07 3.35
C ILE A 84 10.71 0.65 3.10
N HIS A 85 9.81 -0.21 2.64
CA HIS A 85 10.15 -1.50 2.07
C HIS A 85 10.33 -1.34 0.57
N ALA A 86 11.33 -1.99 0.00
CA ALA A 86 11.55 -1.95 -1.43
C ALA A 86 12.23 -3.21 -1.93
N ASP A 87 11.95 -3.55 -3.18
CA ASP A 87 12.71 -4.55 -3.91
C ASP A 87 14.19 -4.15 -4.00
N ARG A 88 15.06 -5.12 -4.25
CA ARG A 88 16.51 -4.89 -4.39
C ARG A 88 16.92 -4.23 -5.70
N GLY A 89 16.05 -3.37 -6.27
CA GLY A 89 16.35 -2.59 -7.46
C GLY A 89 17.60 -1.71 -7.32
N SER A 90 18.25 -1.40 -8.43
CA SER A 90 19.50 -0.62 -8.47
C SER A 90 19.29 0.80 -7.93
N SER A 91 18.16 1.43 -8.22
CA SER A 91 17.83 2.77 -7.76
C SER A 91 17.75 2.84 -6.22
N MET A 92 17.17 1.81 -5.58
CA MET A 92 17.02 1.76 -4.12
C MET A 92 18.33 1.45 -3.37
N LYS A 93 19.32 0.85 -4.03
CA LYS A 93 20.64 0.59 -3.45
C LYS A 93 21.61 1.76 -3.60
N SER A 94 21.21 2.80 -4.30
CA SER A 94 22.06 3.95 -4.60
C SER A 94 22.40 4.78 -3.36
N LYS A 95 23.60 5.38 -3.35
CA LYS A 95 24.06 6.29 -2.28
C LYS A 95 23.12 7.49 -2.07
N PRO A 96 22.61 8.19 -3.12
CA PRO A 96 21.69 9.32 -2.94
C PRO A 96 20.42 8.94 -2.19
N VAL A 97 19.79 7.82 -2.54
CA VAL A 97 18.59 7.35 -1.83
C VAL A 97 18.91 6.96 -0.38
N ALA A 98 20.03 6.28 -0.15
CA ALA A 98 20.43 5.92 1.21
C ALA A 98 20.67 7.16 2.09
N LEU A 99 21.32 8.19 1.55
CA LEU A 99 21.56 9.45 2.25
C LEU A 99 20.23 10.17 2.57
N LEU A 100 19.33 10.30 1.58
CA LEU A 100 18.00 10.89 1.81
C LEU A 100 17.24 10.17 2.92
N LEU A 101 17.20 8.84 2.90
CA LEU A 101 16.48 8.07 3.91
C LEU A 101 17.07 8.30 5.31
N SER A 102 18.39 8.40 5.42
CA SER A 102 19.09 8.76 6.67
C SER A 102 18.72 10.17 7.12
N ASP A 103 18.73 11.16 6.22
CA ASP A 103 18.39 12.55 6.53
C ASP A 103 16.94 12.70 7.01
N LEU A 104 16.02 11.96 6.42
CA LEU A 104 14.62 11.91 6.82
C LEU A 104 14.36 10.99 8.03
N GLY A 105 15.38 10.26 8.52
CA GLY A 105 15.22 9.27 9.57
C GLY A 105 14.33 8.09 9.17
N ILE A 106 14.23 7.80 7.88
CA ILE A 106 13.41 6.71 7.35
C ILE A 106 14.15 5.39 7.46
N THR A 107 13.54 4.41 8.10
CA THR A 107 14.07 3.05 8.13
C THR A 107 13.85 2.37 6.79
N LYS A 108 14.89 1.71 6.28
CA LYS A 108 14.83 0.98 5.02
C LYS A 108 14.88 -0.52 5.26
N THR A 109 13.97 -1.24 4.62
CA THR A 109 13.96 -2.70 4.59
C THR A 109 13.97 -3.20 3.14
N HIS A 110 14.42 -4.43 2.94
CA HIS A 110 14.49 -5.05 1.62
C HIS A 110 13.87 -6.43 1.62
N SER A 111 13.29 -6.81 0.49
CA SER A 111 12.91 -8.20 0.22
C SER A 111 14.11 -9.13 0.35
N ARG A 112 13.87 -10.35 0.85
CA ARG A 112 14.90 -11.39 0.91
C ARG A 112 15.30 -11.84 -0.50
N PRO A 113 16.55 -12.30 -0.72
CA PRO A 113 16.93 -12.84 -2.03
C PRO A 113 16.05 -14.05 -2.39
N HIS A 114 15.59 -14.10 -3.63
CA HIS A 114 14.86 -15.24 -4.20
C HIS A 114 13.57 -15.65 -3.47
N THR A 115 12.93 -14.73 -2.74
CA THR A 115 11.67 -14.97 -2.05
C THR A 115 10.60 -14.11 -2.71
N SER A 116 9.74 -14.72 -3.53
CA SER A 116 8.66 -14.01 -4.22
C SER A 116 7.58 -13.48 -3.29
N ASP A 117 7.39 -14.11 -2.13
CA ASP A 117 6.33 -13.78 -1.17
C ASP A 117 6.63 -12.52 -0.32
N ASP A 118 7.80 -11.91 -0.50
CA ASP A 118 8.24 -10.76 0.30
C ASP A 118 7.59 -9.43 -0.13
N ASN A 119 6.79 -9.42 -1.22
CA ASN A 119 6.12 -8.21 -1.68
C ASN A 119 4.69 -8.46 -2.20
N PRO A 120 3.78 -9.08 -1.41
CA PRO A 120 2.46 -9.46 -1.86
C PRO A 120 1.57 -8.26 -2.19
N TYR A 121 1.80 -7.13 -1.54
CA TYR A 121 0.98 -5.92 -1.70
C TYR A 121 1.21 -5.25 -3.04
N SER A 122 2.48 -5.13 -3.42
CA SER A 122 2.86 -4.59 -4.71
C SER A 122 2.44 -5.46 -5.88
N GLU A 123 2.57 -6.76 -5.74
CA GLU A 123 2.12 -7.70 -6.76
C GLU A 123 0.60 -7.62 -6.97
N ALA A 124 -0.17 -7.52 -5.87
CA ALA A 124 -1.62 -7.35 -5.93
C ALA A 124 -2.02 -6.02 -6.61
N GLN A 125 -1.36 -4.92 -6.27
CA GLN A 125 -1.58 -3.62 -6.89
C GLN A 125 -1.28 -3.67 -8.40
N PHE A 126 -0.18 -4.32 -8.77
CA PHE A 126 0.23 -4.49 -10.16
C PHE A 126 -0.72 -5.37 -10.97
N LYS A 127 -1.23 -6.45 -10.37
CA LYS A 127 -2.28 -7.27 -10.98
C LYS A 127 -3.52 -6.42 -11.24
N THR A 128 -3.95 -5.61 -10.28
CA THR A 128 -5.09 -4.69 -10.44
C THR A 128 -4.88 -3.74 -11.61
N LEU A 129 -3.69 -3.15 -11.76
CA LEU A 129 -3.36 -2.28 -12.89
C LEU A 129 -3.39 -3.03 -14.22
N LYS A 130 -2.71 -4.18 -14.29
CA LYS A 130 -2.50 -4.93 -15.54
C LYS A 130 -3.78 -5.59 -16.07
N TYR A 131 -4.67 -5.98 -15.16
CA TYR A 131 -5.94 -6.65 -15.53
C TYR A 131 -7.12 -5.70 -15.71
N ARG A 132 -6.87 -4.40 -15.72
CA ARG A 132 -7.89 -3.44 -16.15
C ARG A 132 -8.24 -3.69 -17.63
N PRO A 133 -9.54 -3.66 -17.99
CA PRO A 133 -9.95 -3.87 -19.37
C PRO A 133 -9.36 -2.87 -20.37
N ASP A 134 -9.06 -1.65 -19.90
CA ASP A 134 -8.50 -0.54 -20.66
C ASP A 134 -6.96 -0.49 -20.61
N PHE A 135 -6.29 -1.46 -19.95
CA PHE A 135 -4.83 -1.52 -19.91
C PHE A 135 -4.28 -1.95 -21.29
N PRO A 136 -3.49 -1.12 -21.98
CA PRO A 136 -3.00 -1.44 -23.28
C PRO A 136 -1.88 -2.49 -23.24
N GLU A 137 -1.80 -3.31 -24.27
CA GLU A 137 -0.67 -4.24 -24.42
C GLU A 137 0.67 -3.48 -24.48
N ARG A 138 0.67 -2.31 -25.16
CA ARG A 138 1.82 -1.40 -25.28
C ARG A 138 1.37 0.05 -25.26
N PHE A 139 2.19 0.90 -24.69
CA PHE A 139 2.01 2.35 -24.72
C PHE A 139 2.75 2.94 -25.93
N GLY A 140 2.09 3.81 -26.69
CA GLY A 140 2.67 4.47 -27.86
C GLY A 140 3.75 5.48 -27.51
N CYS A 141 3.58 6.19 -26.40
CA CYS A 141 4.56 7.14 -25.86
C CYS A 141 4.50 7.19 -24.32
N ILE A 142 5.38 7.98 -23.70
CA ILE A 142 5.39 8.14 -22.26
C ILE A 142 4.16 8.91 -21.77
N GLU A 143 3.64 9.82 -22.57
CA GLU A 143 2.45 10.62 -22.31
C GLU A 143 1.20 9.74 -22.21
N ASP A 144 1.06 8.74 -23.09
CA ASP A 144 -0.04 7.75 -23.01
C ASP A 144 0.00 6.98 -21.70
N SER A 145 1.19 6.56 -21.28
CA SER A 145 1.36 5.84 -20.01
C SER A 145 1.08 6.73 -18.79
N ARG A 146 1.39 8.03 -18.88
CA ARG A 146 1.05 9.01 -17.84
C ARG A 146 -0.45 9.26 -17.78
N SER A 147 -1.10 9.45 -18.93
CA SER A 147 -2.55 9.65 -19.01
C SER A 147 -3.29 8.46 -18.41
N PHE A 148 -2.92 7.23 -18.79
CA PHE A 148 -3.49 6.02 -18.21
C PHE A 148 -3.34 6.00 -16.67
N CYS A 149 -2.16 6.31 -16.15
CA CYS A 149 -1.93 6.31 -14.71
C CYS A 149 -2.63 7.47 -13.98
N GLN A 150 -2.84 8.62 -14.64
CA GLN A 150 -3.63 9.74 -14.11
C GLN A 150 -5.10 9.36 -13.89
N ASP A 151 -5.65 8.45 -14.71
CA ASP A 151 -7.01 7.94 -14.54
C ASP A 151 -7.04 6.75 -13.57
N PHE A 152 -6.02 5.85 -13.66
CA PHE A 152 -5.97 4.65 -12.85
C PHE A 152 -5.82 4.92 -11.35
N PHE A 153 -4.84 5.74 -10.92
CA PHE A 153 -4.55 5.89 -9.49
C PHE A 153 -5.65 6.60 -8.69
N PRO A 154 -6.34 7.64 -9.21
CA PRO A 154 -7.53 8.17 -8.55
C PRO A 154 -8.64 7.13 -8.40
N TRP A 155 -8.93 6.38 -9.44
CA TRP A 155 -9.89 5.28 -9.39
C TRP A 155 -9.46 4.21 -8.36
N TYR A 156 -8.20 3.78 -8.38
CA TYR A 156 -7.67 2.80 -7.45
C TYR A 156 -7.80 3.24 -5.98
N ASN A 157 -7.50 4.49 -5.70
CA ASN A 157 -7.56 5.02 -4.35
C ASN A 157 -9.00 5.27 -3.86
N LYS A 158 -9.90 5.74 -4.73
CA LYS A 158 -11.22 6.27 -4.34
C LYS A 158 -12.39 5.33 -4.60
N GLU A 159 -12.27 4.45 -5.59
CA GLU A 159 -13.39 3.63 -6.05
C GLU A 159 -13.14 2.12 -5.90
N HIS A 160 -11.91 1.66 -6.17
CA HIS A 160 -11.58 0.25 -6.07
C HIS A 160 -11.64 -0.24 -4.63
N ARG A 161 -12.41 -1.30 -4.40
CA ARG A 161 -12.61 -1.89 -3.07
C ARG A 161 -11.76 -3.13 -2.90
N HIS A 162 -11.07 -3.23 -1.75
CA HIS A 162 -10.18 -4.35 -1.47
C HIS A 162 -10.77 -5.27 -0.40
N THR A 163 -10.86 -6.57 -0.70
CA THR A 163 -11.32 -7.57 0.27
C THR A 163 -10.44 -7.62 1.52
N GLY A 164 -9.13 -7.50 1.36
CA GLY A 164 -8.16 -7.51 2.46
C GLY A 164 -8.22 -6.34 3.42
N ILE A 165 -9.02 -5.31 3.14
CA ILE A 165 -9.27 -4.17 4.02
C ILE A 165 -10.79 -3.96 4.28
N GLY A 166 -11.55 -5.05 4.36
CA GLY A 166 -12.97 -4.98 4.68
C GLY A 166 -13.84 -4.36 3.59
N LEU A 167 -13.49 -4.55 2.31
CA LEU A 167 -14.18 -3.95 1.15
C LEU A 167 -14.26 -2.42 1.22
N LEU A 168 -13.31 -1.79 1.89
CA LEU A 168 -13.11 -0.34 1.85
C LEU A 168 -12.29 0.05 0.62
N THR A 169 -12.36 1.33 0.27
CA THR A 169 -11.41 1.94 -0.65
C THR A 169 -10.13 2.29 0.09
N PRO A 170 -8.96 2.31 -0.57
CA PRO A 170 -7.71 2.75 0.03
C PRO A 170 -7.81 4.11 0.72
N GLU A 171 -8.44 5.08 0.07
CA GLU A 171 -8.63 6.44 0.62
C GLU A 171 -9.45 6.43 1.91
N ALA A 172 -10.54 5.67 1.96
CA ALA A 172 -11.40 5.60 3.15
C ALA A 172 -10.66 5.06 4.38
N LEU A 173 -9.78 4.07 4.16
CA LEU A 173 -8.98 3.53 5.27
C LEU A 173 -7.80 4.45 5.63
N HIS A 174 -7.14 5.04 4.62
CA HIS A 174 -5.96 5.89 4.80
C HIS A 174 -6.26 7.15 5.61
N TYR A 175 -7.40 7.78 5.34
CA TYR A 175 -7.84 9.01 6.01
C TYR A 175 -8.77 8.80 7.20
N GLY A 176 -8.95 7.55 7.67
CA GLY A 176 -9.64 7.25 8.93
C GLY A 176 -11.16 7.17 8.84
N PHE A 177 -11.77 7.17 7.63
CA PHE A 177 -13.23 7.07 7.46
C PHE A 177 -13.78 5.64 7.66
N ALA A 178 -12.90 4.67 7.91
CA ALA A 178 -13.27 3.26 8.00
C ALA A 178 -14.34 2.98 9.06
N LYS A 179 -14.22 3.60 10.24
CA LYS A 179 -15.14 3.40 11.36
C LYS A 179 -16.57 3.83 11.02
N ASP A 180 -16.73 5.01 10.46
CA ASP A 180 -18.05 5.56 10.11
C ASP A 180 -18.72 4.74 9.01
N ILE A 181 -17.93 4.32 8.00
CA ILE A 181 -18.42 3.43 6.94
C ILE A 181 -18.84 2.07 7.51
N GLN A 182 -18.11 1.51 8.47
CA GLN A 182 -18.46 0.22 9.10
C GLN A 182 -19.75 0.33 9.91
N ILE A 183 -19.96 1.42 10.65
CA ILE A 183 -21.20 1.68 11.40
C ILE A 183 -22.37 1.76 10.41
N ALA A 184 -22.28 2.60 9.40
CA ALA A 184 -23.37 2.75 8.42
C ALA A 184 -23.70 1.43 7.68
N ARG A 185 -22.67 0.63 7.34
CA ARG A 185 -22.89 -0.72 6.77
C ARG A 185 -23.58 -1.66 7.73
N GLY A 186 -23.24 -1.61 9.02
CA GLY A 186 -23.88 -2.40 10.07
C GLY A 186 -25.36 -2.10 10.19
N GLU A 187 -25.72 -0.81 10.22
CA GLU A 187 -27.11 -0.35 10.26
C GLU A 187 -27.93 -0.85 9.05
N ILE A 188 -27.38 -0.70 7.84
CA ILE A 188 -28.03 -1.19 6.61
C ILE A 188 -28.22 -2.71 6.65
N LEU A 189 -27.22 -3.46 7.08
CA LEU A 189 -27.29 -4.92 7.17
C LEU A 189 -28.28 -5.39 8.21
N SER A 190 -28.35 -4.71 9.37
CA SER A 190 -29.32 -5.00 10.43
C SER A 190 -30.74 -4.75 9.96
N ALA A 191 -31.01 -3.62 9.33
CA ALA A 191 -32.32 -3.30 8.75
C ALA A 191 -32.72 -4.31 7.66
N ALA A 192 -31.80 -4.72 6.80
CA ALA A 192 -32.05 -5.73 5.78
C ALA A 192 -32.36 -7.12 6.40
N TYR A 193 -31.71 -7.46 7.50
CA TYR A 193 -31.98 -8.70 8.23
C TYR A 193 -33.35 -8.69 8.87
N GLU A 194 -33.76 -7.58 9.49
CA GLU A 194 -35.07 -7.42 10.10
C GLU A 194 -36.21 -7.56 9.08
N LEU A 195 -36.04 -7.03 7.88
CA LEU A 195 -37.04 -7.09 6.81
C LEU A 195 -37.07 -8.44 6.09
N HIS A 196 -35.94 -9.13 5.98
CA HIS A 196 -35.75 -10.34 5.16
C HIS A 196 -34.84 -11.35 5.82
N PRO A 197 -35.16 -11.87 7.02
CA PRO A 197 -34.31 -12.81 7.74
C PRO A 197 -34.07 -14.12 6.96
N GLU A 198 -35.02 -14.50 6.11
CA GLU A 198 -34.93 -15.69 5.23
C GLU A 198 -33.77 -15.66 4.24
N ARG A 199 -33.23 -14.47 3.93
CA ARG A 199 -32.07 -14.33 3.03
C ARG A 199 -30.73 -14.61 3.72
N PHE A 200 -30.71 -14.64 5.05
CA PHE A 200 -29.50 -14.76 5.86
C PHE A 200 -29.48 -16.10 6.61
N VAL A 201 -29.37 -17.19 5.84
CA VAL A 201 -29.57 -18.57 6.31
C VAL A 201 -28.62 -19.00 7.45
N ASN A 202 -27.37 -18.46 7.48
CA ASN A 202 -26.36 -18.96 8.39
C ASN A 202 -26.23 -18.15 9.69
N LYS A 203 -26.34 -16.83 9.63
CA LYS A 203 -26.17 -15.92 10.78
C LYS A 203 -26.59 -14.50 10.44
N VAL A 204 -26.78 -13.70 11.48
CA VAL A 204 -26.95 -12.24 11.36
C VAL A 204 -25.76 -11.67 10.56
N PRO A 205 -26.03 -10.88 9.51
CA PRO A 205 -24.97 -10.32 8.68
C PRO A 205 -24.18 -9.25 9.45
N VAL A 206 -22.87 -9.27 9.29
CA VAL A 206 -21.98 -8.22 9.83
C VAL A 206 -21.10 -7.68 8.71
N PRO A 207 -20.71 -6.41 8.74
CA PRO A 207 -19.77 -5.86 7.77
C PRO A 207 -18.43 -6.63 7.80
N PRO A 208 -17.74 -6.79 6.65
CA PRO A 208 -16.41 -7.36 6.63
C PRO A 208 -15.44 -6.56 7.53
N SER A 209 -14.68 -7.25 8.38
CA SER A 209 -13.76 -6.60 9.32
C SER A 209 -12.60 -5.90 8.61
N VAL A 210 -12.15 -4.80 9.20
CA VAL A 210 -10.90 -4.15 8.81
C VAL A 210 -9.75 -4.84 9.54
N PRO A 211 -8.60 -5.13 8.90
CA PRO A 211 -7.46 -5.70 9.59
C PRO A 211 -6.87 -4.72 10.60
N GLU A 212 -6.40 -5.24 11.73
CA GLU A 212 -5.71 -4.41 12.74
C GLU A 212 -4.30 -4.03 12.32
N ALA A 213 -3.67 -4.85 11.47
CA ALA A 213 -2.30 -4.63 10.99
C ALA A 213 -2.05 -5.25 9.61
N ALA A 214 -1.08 -4.67 8.89
CA ALA A 214 -0.51 -5.27 7.70
C ALA A 214 0.94 -5.67 7.97
N TRP A 215 1.35 -6.82 7.44
CA TRP A 215 2.67 -7.40 7.68
C TRP A 215 3.34 -7.78 6.37
N ILE A 216 4.58 -7.39 6.22
CA ILE A 216 5.51 -8.04 5.31
C ILE A 216 6.30 -9.01 6.18
N ASN A 217 6.15 -10.32 5.95
CA ASN A 217 6.79 -11.39 6.73
C ASN A 217 6.45 -11.31 8.24
N LYS A 218 5.20 -11.62 8.58
CA LYS A 218 4.77 -11.68 9.98
C LYS A 218 5.72 -12.58 10.78
N PRO A 219 6.32 -12.10 11.90
CA PRO A 219 7.16 -12.92 12.74
C PRO A 219 6.39 -14.15 13.22
N LYS A 220 7.01 -15.34 13.12
CA LYS A 220 6.47 -16.52 13.77
C LYS A 220 6.66 -16.33 15.27
N LEU A 221 5.58 -16.33 16.04
CA LEU A 221 5.65 -16.41 17.50
C LEU A 221 6.32 -17.74 17.83
N ILE A 222 7.52 -17.70 18.36
CA ILE A 222 8.16 -18.87 18.97
C ILE A 222 7.42 -19.08 20.29
N PRO A 223 6.75 -20.22 20.51
CA PRO A 223 6.17 -20.50 21.83
C PRO A 223 7.31 -20.47 22.84
N VAL A 224 7.19 -19.63 23.85
CA VAL A 224 8.10 -19.69 24.99
C VAL A 224 7.90 -21.08 25.60
N SER A 225 8.89 -21.96 25.43
CA SER A 225 8.88 -23.24 26.12
C SER A 225 8.96 -22.92 27.62
N GLU A 226 7.87 -23.21 28.35
CA GLU A 226 7.92 -23.21 29.81
C GLU A 226 9.06 -24.15 30.22
N GLY A 227 10.16 -23.57 30.65
CA GLY A 227 11.29 -24.32 31.16
C GLY A 227 10.81 -25.14 32.35
N LYS A 228 10.78 -26.45 32.19
CA LYS A 228 10.67 -27.37 33.32
C LYS A 228 11.89 -27.12 34.19
N ILE A 229 11.66 -26.45 35.30
CA ILE A 229 12.62 -26.39 36.41
C ILE A 229 12.65 -27.79 37.00
N HIS A 230 13.74 -28.47 36.84
CA HIS A 230 14.10 -29.69 37.56
C HIS A 230 14.88 -29.34 38.82
#